data_c76bf526fb62cbbdb5d560ecadc2cf93
#
_entry.id   c76bf526fb62cbbdb5d560ecadc2cf93
#
_cell.length_a   1.000
_cell.length_b   1.000
_cell.length_c   1.000
_cell.angle_alpha   90.00
_cell.angle_beta   90.00
_cell.angle_gamma   90.00
#
_symmetry.space_group_name_H-M   'P 1'
#
loop_
_entity.id
_entity.type
_entity.pdbx_description
1 polymer ?
#
loop_
_entity_poly.entity_id
_entity_poly.type
_entity_poly.pdbx_seq_one_letter_code
_entity_poly.pdbx_strand_id
1 'polypeptide(L)'
;IVSRGLGDVYKRQGIGNMIRSFGNVSPKIHKTAYVDEQSTVIGDVTIGEDSAIWPQVVVRGDINTIKIGKRTNIQDGSILHVTHASEYSPSGYALSIGNDVTVGHSAVIHACSIKDTVLIGMGSIILDGAIINSQCMLAAGALVGPGKELESGFLYVGSPAKKLRELSDKELKFLLYSAKGYVDLKNK
;
A
#
# COMPACT_ATOMS: atom_id res chain seq x y z
N ILE A 1 -5.76 -46.88 -14.16
CA ILE A 1 -5.11 -45.55 -14.28
C ILE A 1 -6.21 -44.54 -14.09
N VAL A 2 -6.28 -43.95 -12.88
CA VAL A 2 -7.27 -42.88 -12.59
C VAL A 2 -6.73 -41.60 -13.24
N SER A 3 -7.44 -41.07 -14.24
CA SER A 3 -7.13 -39.77 -14.83
C SER A 3 -7.30 -38.68 -13.75
N ARG A 4 -6.22 -38.16 -13.24
CA ARG A 4 -6.25 -36.94 -12.43
C ARG A 4 -6.72 -35.81 -13.35
N GLY A 5 -7.90 -35.26 -13.05
CA GLY A 5 -8.51 -34.22 -13.88
C GLY A 5 -7.61 -32.97 -13.94
N LEU A 6 -7.65 -32.28 -15.07
CA LEU A 6 -6.94 -31.01 -15.33
C LEU A 6 -7.09 -30.00 -14.16
N GLY A 7 -8.25 -29.99 -13.50
CA GLY A 7 -8.52 -29.15 -12.35
C GLY A 7 -7.59 -29.35 -11.14
N ASP A 8 -7.08 -30.58 -10.91
CA ASP A 8 -6.14 -30.86 -9.82
C ASP A 8 -4.72 -30.39 -10.13
N VAL A 9 -4.33 -30.37 -11.41
CA VAL A 9 -3.04 -29.85 -11.85
C VAL A 9 -2.99 -28.33 -11.69
N TYR A 10 -4.06 -27.64 -12.03
CA TYR A 10 -4.16 -26.18 -11.85
C TYR A 10 -4.18 -25.76 -10.37
N LYS A 11 -4.87 -26.49 -9.51
CA LYS A 11 -4.86 -26.27 -8.05
C LYS A 11 -3.46 -26.45 -7.44
N ARG A 12 -2.65 -27.37 -7.96
CA ARG A 12 -1.27 -27.60 -7.49
C ARG A 12 -0.27 -26.57 -8.02
N GLN A 13 -0.54 -25.94 -9.15
CA GLN A 13 0.32 -24.92 -9.74
C GLN A 13 0.02 -23.50 -9.22
N GLY A 14 -0.96 -23.32 -8.32
CA GLY A 14 -1.29 -22.01 -7.75
C GLY A 14 -1.87 -20.99 -8.76
N ILE A 15 -2.34 -21.46 -9.91
CA ILE A 15 -3.07 -20.63 -10.88
C ILE A 15 -4.47 -20.44 -10.30
N GLY A 16 -4.71 -19.33 -9.65
CA GLY A 16 -6.00 -18.97 -9.08
C GLY A 16 -5.97 -18.34 -7.69
N ASN A 17 -4.86 -18.38 -6.97
CA ASN A 17 -4.75 -17.72 -5.65
C ASN A 17 -3.80 -16.52 -5.77
N MET A 18 -4.37 -15.35 -6.03
CA MET A 18 -3.62 -14.09 -6.03
C MET A 18 -3.18 -13.70 -4.61
N ILE A 19 -3.81 -14.26 -3.57
CA ILE A 19 -3.38 -14.18 -2.17
C ILE A 19 -2.65 -15.48 -1.84
N ARG A 20 -1.34 -15.40 -1.55
CA ARG A 20 -0.53 -16.60 -1.32
C ARG A 20 0.62 -16.39 -0.34
N SER A 21 1.05 -17.49 0.26
CA SER A 21 2.24 -17.53 1.11
C SER A 21 3.51 -17.27 0.30
N PHE A 22 4.52 -16.74 0.99
CA PHE A 22 5.91 -16.83 0.57
C PHE A 22 6.68 -17.60 1.66
N GLY A 23 7.31 -18.71 1.30
CA GLY A 23 7.79 -19.67 2.29
C GLY A 23 6.63 -20.15 3.19
N ASN A 24 6.82 -20.02 4.49
CA ASN A 24 5.82 -20.44 5.49
C ASN A 24 4.96 -19.27 6.02
N VAL A 25 5.06 -18.07 5.45
CA VAL A 25 4.34 -16.88 5.91
C VAL A 25 3.21 -16.54 4.94
N SER A 26 2.01 -16.46 5.47
CA SER A 26 0.78 -16.11 4.72
C SER A 26 0.28 -14.73 5.09
N PRO A 27 -0.35 -14.01 4.15
CA PRO A 27 -1.02 -12.76 4.44
C PRO A 27 -2.10 -12.90 5.51
N LYS A 28 -2.17 -11.88 6.40
CA LYS A 28 -3.22 -11.73 7.43
C LYS A 28 -4.15 -10.61 7.01
N ILE A 29 -5.33 -10.96 6.57
CA ILE A 29 -6.31 -10.02 6.03
C ILE A 29 -7.51 -9.97 6.96
N HIS A 30 -7.89 -8.76 7.41
CA HIS A 30 -9.08 -8.60 8.25
C HIS A 30 -10.33 -9.00 7.46
N LYS A 31 -11.30 -9.61 8.15
CA LYS A 31 -12.53 -10.16 7.53
C LYS A 31 -13.40 -9.13 6.79
N THR A 32 -13.27 -7.83 7.15
CA THR A 32 -14.00 -6.73 6.50
C THR A 32 -13.18 -6.03 5.43
N ALA A 33 -11.90 -6.40 5.26
CA ALA A 33 -11.08 -5.83 4.19
C ALA A 33 -11.52 -6.39 2.83
N TYR A 34 -11.45 -5.55 1.82
CA TYR A 34 -11.68 -5.91 0.42
C TYR A 34 -10.34 -6.15 -0.28
N VAL A 35 -10.22 -7.26 -0.97
CA VAL A 35 -9.08 -7.55 -1.86
C VAL A 35 -9.65 -8.01 -3.19
N ASP A 36 -9.43 -7.21 -4.23
CA ASP A 36 -9.91 -7.50 -5.57
C ASP A 36 -9.27 -8.78 -6.12
N GLU A 37 -10.03 -9.58 -6.86
CA GLU A 37 -9.59 -10.86 -7.42
C GLU A 37 -8.42 -10.73 -8.41
N GLN A 38 -8.22 -9.55 -9.02
CA GLN A 38 -7.11 -9.26 -9.93
C GLN A 38 -5.89 -8.68 -9.21
N SER A 39 -5.94 -8.49 -7.89
CA SER A 39 -4.80 -8.00 -7.13
C SER A 39 -3.98 -9.15 -6.55
N THR A 40 -2.69 -8.91 -6.30
CA THR A 40 -1.76 -9.93 -5.80
C THR A 40 -1.24 -9.54 -4.42
N VAL A 41 -1.42 -10.43 -3.42
CA VAL A 41 -0.93 -10.24 -2.04
C VAL A 41 -0.08 -11.44 -1.64
N ILE A 42 1.20 -11.21 -1.31
CA ILE A 42 2.19 -12.29 -1.10
C ILE A 42 2.94 -12.09 0.22
N GLY A 43 3.07 -13.15 1.01
CA GLY A 43 4.01 -13.26 2.13
C GLY A 43 3.57 -12.53 3.39
N ASP A 44 4.51 -11.87 4.08
CA ASP A 44 4.29 -11.20 5.37
C ASP A 44 3.58 -9.86 5.19
N VAL A 45 2.29 -9.94 4.92
CA VAL A 45 1.38 -8.79 4.71
C VAL A 45 0.27 -8.83 5.75
N THR A 46 0.03 -7.69 6.40
CA THR A 46 -1.15 -7.50 7.26
C THR A 46 -2.02 -6.38 6.68
N ILE A 47 -3.31 -6.65 6.47
CA ILE A 47 -4.29 -5.67 5.99
C ILE A 47 -5.36 -5.49 7.05
N GLY A 48 -5.53 -4.25 7.51
CA GLY A 48 -6.43 -3.87 8.59
C GLY A 48 -7.91 -3.80 8.19
N GLU A 49 -8.73 -3.58 9.21
CA GLU A 49 -10.18 -3.46 9.13
C GLU A 49 -10.61 -2.40 8.10
N ASP A 50 -11.61 -2.74 7.27
CA ASP A 50 -12.23 -1.89 6.26
C ASP A 50 -11.29 -1.28 5.22
N SER A 51 -10.07 -1.81 5.10
CA SER A 51 -9.15 -1.43 4.03
C SER A 51 -9.51 -2.10 2.71
N ALA A 52 -9.09 -1.50 1.60
CA ALA A 52 -9.37 -1.98 0.26
C ALA A 52 -8.12 -2.03 -0.62
N ILE A 53 -7.91 -3.16 -1.28
CA ILE A 53 -6.89 -3.39 -2.30
C ILE A 53 -7.62 -3.55 -3.63
N TRP A 54 -7.46 -2.56 -4.51
CA TRP A 54 -8.19 -2.44 -5.76
C TRP A 54 -7.51 -3.22 -6.91
N PRO A 55 -8.15 -3.36 -8.09
CA PRO A 55 -7.63 -4.19 -9.17
C PRO A 55 -6.17 -3.96 -9.53
N GLN A 56 -5.45 -5.02 -9.88
CA GLN A 56 -4.07 -5.00 -10.35
C GLN A 56 -3.04 -4.43 -9.36
N VAL A 57 -3.40 -4.27 -8.10
CA VAL A 57 -2.46 -3.90 -7.04
C VAL A 57 -1.57 -5.09 -6.69
N VAL A 58 -0.27 -4.84 -6.50
CA VAL A 58 0.69 -5.84 -6.03
C VAL A 58 1.19 -5.45 -4.65
N VAL A 59 0.95 -6.30 -3.65
CA VAL A 59 1.48 -6.17 -2.27
C VAL A 59 2.38 -7.37 -1.99
N ARG A 60 3.69 -7.16 -2.02
CA ARG A 60 4.67 -8.25 -1.90
C ARG A 60 5.59 -8.07 -0.69
N GLY A 61 5.25 -8.78 0.41
CA GLY A 61 6.02 -8.87 1.64
C GLY A 61 6.82 -10.18 1.71
N ASP A 62 7.72 -10.40 0.74
CA ASP A 62 8.52 -11.63 0.61
C ASP A 62 9.82 -11.60 1.40
N ILE A 63 10.43 -10.44 1.56
CA ILE A 63 11.76 -10.25 2.17
C ILE A 63 11.75 -9.32 3.39
N ASN A 64 10.60 -8.74 3.73
CA ASN A 64 10.33 -7.96 4.94
C ASN A 64 8.81 -7.79 5.08
N THR A 65 8.35 -7.15 6.17
CA THR A 65 6.95 -7.00 6.53
C THR A 65 6.27 -5.82 5.83
N ILE A 66 5.02 -6.01 5.40
CA ILE A 66 4.10 -4.93 5.00
C ILE A 66 2.92 -4.87 5.96
N LYS A 67 2.64 -3.68 6.51
CA LYS A 67 1.48 -3.43 7.35
C LYS A 67 0.64 -2.31 6.77
N ILE A 68 -0.63 -2.59 6.50
CA ILE A 68 -1.64 -1.63 6.06
C ILE A 68 -2.66 -1.50 7.17
N GLY A 69 -2.88 -0.28 7.65
CA GLY A 69 -3.81 0.05 8.74
C GLY A 69 -5.28 -0.14 8.37
N LYS A 70 -6.16 0.54 9.08
CA LYS A 70 -7.62 0.45 8.90
C LYS A 70 -8.13 1.53 7.95
N ARG A 71 -9.21 1.24 7.21
CA ARG A 71 -9.89 2.19 6.31
C ARG A 71 -8.95 2.86 5.31
N THR A 72 -7.90 2.11 4.92
CA THR A 72 -6.88 2.54 3.97
C THR A 72 -7.15 1.90 2.62
N ASN A 73 -7.10 2.67 1.55
CA ASN A 73 -7.32 2.16 0.21
C ASN A 73 -6.07 2.30 -0.66
N ILE A 74 -5.75 1.22 -1.36
CA ILE A 74 -4.66 1.14 -2.33
C ILE A 74 -5.30 0.96 -3.70
N GLN A 75 -5.18 1.99 -4.54
CA GLN A 75 -5.88 2.04 -5.81
C GLN A 75 -5.13 1.33 -6.93
N ASP A 76 -5.85 1.07 -8.00
CA ASP A 76 -5.52 0.21 -9.12
C ASP A 76 -4.08 0.38 -9.62
N GLY A 77 -3.41 -0.73 -9.89
CA GLY A 77 -2.08 -0.77 -10.47
C GLY A 77 -0.94 -0.31 -9.54
N SER A 78 -1.21 -0.01 -8.27
CA SER A 78 -0.16 0.39 -7.33
C SER A 78 0.70 -0.80 -6.91
N ILE A 79 1.98 -0.54 -6.60
CA ILE A 79 2.97 -1.55 -6.20
C ILE A 79 3.51 -1.21 -4.82
N LEU A 80 3.42 -2.17 -3.90
CA LEU A 80 3.91 -2.09 -2.53
C LEU A 80 4.99 -3.17 -2.31
N HIS A 81 6.18 -2.75 -1.93
CA HIS A 81 7.30 -3.67 -1.69
C HIS A 81 8.21 -3.20 -0.54
N VAL A 82 9.20 -3.99 -0.21
CA VAL A 82 10.06 -3.86 0.97
C VAL A 82 11.52 -4.13 0.65
N THR A 83 12.43 -3.76 1.54
CA THR A 83 13.87 -4.00 1.42
C THR A 83 14.35 -4.97 2.51
N HIS A 84 15.11 -5.99 2.12
CA HIS A 84 15.71 -6.96 3.04
C HIS A 84 16.90 -6.38 3.81
N ALA A 85 17.25 -7.02 4.92
CA ALA A 85 18.49 -6.73 5.63
C ALA A 85 19.71 -7.18 4.82
N SER A 86 20.71 -6.31 4.68
CA SER A 86 21.93 -6.56 3.92
C SER A 86 23.09 -5.74 4.50
N GLU A 87 24.30 -5.93 3.95
CA GLU A 87 25.45 -5.08 4.30
C GLU A 87 25.22 -3.58 3.98
N TYR A 88 24.38 -3.27 2.98
CA TYR A 88 24.02 -1.89 2.58
C TYR A 88 22.85 -1.32 3.40
N SER A 89 22.06 -2.17 4.03
CA SER A 89 20.93 -1.81 4.88
C SER A 89 20.77 -2.85 5.99
N PRO A 90 21.50 -2.72 7.11
CA PRO A 90 21.59 -3.78 8.13
C PRO A 90 20.25 -4.27 8.69
N SER A 91 19.25 -3.40 8.79
CA SER A 91 17.90 -3.74 9.26
C SER A 91 16.93 -4.02 8.13
N GLY A 92 17.29 -3.70 6.87
CA GLY A 92 16.32 -3.55 5.80
C GLY A 92 15.32 -2.43 6.10
N TYR A 93 14.30 -2.31 5.27
CA TYR A 93 13.19 -1.39 5.49
C TYR A 93 11.86 -2.11 5.25
N ALA A 94 11.04 -2.17 6.29
CA ALA A 94 9.65 -2.60 6.19
C ALA A 94 8.78 -1.50 5.55
N LEU A 95 7.57 -1.86 5.13
CA LEU A 95 6.57 -0.90 4.71
C LEU A 95 5.45 -0.83 5.75
N SER A 96 5.15 0.37 6.23
CA SER A 96 3.99 0.62 7.07
C SER A 96 3.13 1.74 6.51
N ILE A 97 1.83 1.48 6.39
CA ILE A 97 0.82 2.46 6.00
C ILE A 97 -0.19 2.53 7.12
N GLY A 98 -0.47 3.73 7.61
CA GLY A 98 -1.38 4.00 8.71
C GLY A 98 -2.85 3.82 8.36
N ASN A 99 -3.70 4.41 9.20
CA ASN A 99 -5.14 4.38 9.04
C ASN A 99 -5.62 5.57 8.19
N ASP A 100 -6.79 5.40 7.54
CA ASP A 100 -7.44 6.48 6.78
C ASP A 100 -6.53 7.08 5.69
N VAL A 101 -5.71 6.23 5.05
CA VAL A 101 -4.81 6.63 3.97
C VAL A 101 -5.44 6.33 2.62
N THR A 102 -5.34 7.28 1.70
CA THR A 102 -5.70 7.08 0.29
C THR A 102 -4.43 7.05 -0.56
N VAL A 103 -4.14 5.91 -1.18
CA VAL A 103 -3.07 5.75 -2.17
C VAL A 103 -3.70 5.73 -3.56
N GLY A 104 -3.43 6.78 -4.34
CA GLY A 104 -3.95 6.93 -5.70
C GLY A 104 -3.36 5.91 -6.67
N HIS A 105 -4.04 5.75 -7.82
CA HIS A 105 -3.71 4.77 -8.86
C HIS A 105 -2.24 4.81 -9.29
N SER A 106 -1.66 3.64 -9.58
CA SER A 106 -0.32 3.47 -10.15
C SER A 106 0.82 4.07 -9.29
N ALA A 107 0.63 4.19 -7.98
CA ALA A 107 1.69 4.63 -7.08
C ALA A 107 2.68 3.49 -6.79
N VAL A 108 3.96 3.84 -6.63
CA VAL A 108 5.01 2.91 -6.17
C VAL A 108 5.41 3.28 -4.75
N ILE A 109 5.09 2.39 -3.82
CA ILE A 109 5.35 2.59 -2.39
C ILE A 109 6.37 1.53 -1.95
N HIS A 110 7.60 1.96 -1.72
CA HIS A 110 8.70 1.05 -1.45
C HIS A 110 9.32 1.33 -0.09
N ALA A 111 9.22 0.35 0.83
CA ALA A 111 10.00 0.27 2.06
C ALA A 111 10.01 1.57 2.90
N CYS A 112 8.85 2.18 3.15
CA CYS A 112 8.70 3.48 3.79
C CYS A 112 7.65 3.46 4.92
N SER A 113 7.48 4.58 5.60
CA SER A 113 6.46 4.76 6.64
C SER A 113 5.51 5.89 6.27
N ILE A 114 4.24 5.56 6.06
CA ILE A 114 3.15 6.52 5.84
C ILE A 114 2.27 6.50 7.08
N LYS A 115 2.10 7.64 7.73
CA LYS A 115 1.27 7.77 8.93
C LYS A 115 -0.21 7.90 8.58
N ASP A 116 -1.04 8.22 9.58
CA ASP A 116 -2.50 8.26 9.41
C ASP A 116 -2.97 9.49 8.62
N THR A 117 -4.10 9.34 7.93
CA THR A 117 -4.81 10.46 7.28
C THR A 117 -3.95 11.16 6.23
N VAL A 118 -3.39 10.39 5.30
CA VAL A 118 -2.51 10.87 4.22
C VAL A 118 -3.16 10.58 2.87
N LEU A 119 -2.99 11.49 1.92
CA LEU A 119 -3.33 11.27 0.52
C LEU A 119 -2.05 11.24 -0.32
N ILE A 120 -1.81 10.10 -0.95
CA ILE A 120 -0.74 9.90 -1.94
C ILE A 120 -1.36 10.02 -3.33
N GLY A 121 -0.92 11.03 -4.08
CA GLY A 121 -1.42 11.29 -5.44
C GLY A 121 -1.06 10.15 -6.43
N MET A 122 -1.85 10.03 -7.48
CA MET A 122 -1.66 9.03 -8.54
C MET A 122 -0.26 9.08 -9.13
N GLY A 123 0.34 7.92 -9.40
CA GLY A 123 1.65 7.79 -10.02
C GLY A 123 2.82 8.31 -9.16
N SER A 124 2.60 8.56 -7.88
CA SER A 124 3.68 8.98 -6.97
C SER A 124 4.64 7.84 -6.68
N ILE A 125 5.89 8.16 -6.40
CA ILE A 125 6.94 7.20 -6.02
C ILE A 125 7.48 7.59 -4.65
N ILE A 126 7.45 6.66 -3.69
CA ILE A 126 8.00 6.86 -2.34
C ILE A 126 9.02 5.76 -2.08
N LEU A 127 10.24 6.15 -1.69
CA LEU A 127 11.38 5.26 -1.61
C LEU A 127 11.81 4.97 -0.15
N ASP A 128 12.77 4.05 -0.02
CA ASP A 128 13.23 3.41 1.21
C ASP A 128 13.52 4.39 2.34
N GLY A 129 12.98 4.08 3.51
CA GLY A 129 13.19 4.87 4.72
C GLY A 129 12.51 6.24 4.73
N ALA A 130 11.75 6.61 3.68
CA ALA A 130 10.98 7.85 3.71
C ALA A 130 9.86 7.80 4.76
N ILE A 131 9.57 8.94 5.37
CA ILE A 131 8.52 9.11 6.38
C ILE A 131 7.54 10.17 5.89
N ILE A 132 6.29 9.78 5.70
CA ILE A 132 5.20 10.70 5.40
C ILE A 132 4.37 10.86 6.67
N ASN A 133 4.50 12.01 7.35
CA ASN A 133 3.76 12.26 8.57
C ASN A 133 2.27 12.46 8.32
N SER A 134 1.46 12.35 9.40
CA SER A 134 -0.01 12.43 9.31
C SER A 134 -0.47 13.76 8.69
N GLN A 135 -1.65 13.72 8.08
CA GLN A 135 -2.25 14.91 7.45
C GLN A 135 -1.36 15.55 6.37
N CYS A 136 -0.64 14.72 5.62
CA CYS A 136 0.08 15.15 4.41
C CYS A 136 -0.74 14.87 3.15
N MET A 137 -0.53 15.70 2.15
CA MET A 137 -1.00 15.47 0.79
C MET A 137 0.19 15.50 -0.17
N LEU A 138 0.37 14.44 -0.92
CA LEU A 138 1.38 14.33 -1.98
C LEU A 138 0.67 14.42 -3.33
N ALA A 139 1.08 15.38 -4.15
CA ALA A 139 0.47 15.59 -5.47
C ALA A 139 0.80 14.44 -6.43
N ALA A 140 -0.02 14.26 -7.46
CA ALA A 140 0.20 13.24 -8.48
C ALA A 140 1.59 13.35 -9.13
N GLY A 141 2.23 12.19 -9.38
CA GLY A 141 3.55 12.10 -9.99
C GLY A 141 4.72 12.59 -9.12
N ALA A 142 4.49 12.85 -7.84
CA ALA A 142 5.57 13.31 -6.96
C ALA A 142 6.54 12.18 -6.59
N LEU A 143 7.82 12.51 -6.42
CA LEU A 143 8.88 11.59 -6.01
C LEU A 143 9.43 11.96 -4.63
N VAL A 144 9.26 11.08 -3.65
CA VAL A 144 9.90 11.20 -2.33
C VAL A 144 11.12 10.28 -2.29
N GLY A 145 12.30 10.88 -2.26
CA GLY A 145 13.58 10.16 -2.24
C GLY A 145 13.82 9.42 -0.92
N PRO A 146 14.84 8.52 -0.89
CA PRO A 146 15.16 7.72 0.29
C PRO A 146 15.44 8.58 1.53
N GLY A 147 14.94 8.11 2.68
CA GLY A 147 15.18 8.75 3.98
C GLY A 147 14.60 10.16 4.15
N LYS A 148 13.77 10.63 3.22
CA LYS A 148 13.13 11.96 3.34
C LYS A 148 11.95 11.88 4.30
N GLU A 149 11.82 12.92 5.12
CA GLU A 149 10.70 13.10 6.01
C GLU A 149 9.85 14.29 5.55
N LEU A 150 8.54 14.04 5.38
CA LEU A 150 7.56 15.06 5.05
C LEU A 150 6.79 15.47 6.31
N GLU A 151 6.79 16.78 6.61
CA GLU A 151 6.12 17.35 7.76
C GLU A 151 4.58 17.27 7.63
N SER A 152 3.91 17.10 8.76
CA SER A 152 2.45 17.07 8.87
C SER A 152 1.81 18.40 8.46
N GLY A 153 0.65 18.35 7.82
CA GLY A 153 -0.17 19.52 7.50
C GLY A 153 0.19 20.22 6.19
N PHE A 154 1.02 19.64 5.33
CA PHE A 154 1.49 20.28 4.10
C PHE A 154 1.14 19.53 2.83
N LEU A 155 1.02 20.30 1.74
CA LEU A 155 1.01 19.79 0.37
C LEU A 155 2.45 19.76 -0.17
N TYR A 156 2.81 18.61 -0.71
CA TYR A 156 4.09 18.37 -1.40
C TYR A 156 3.87 18.09 -2.88
N VAL A 157 4.74 18.64 -3.74
CA VAL A 157 4.62 18.53 -5.20
C VAL A 157 5.98 18.31 -5.86
N GLY A 158 5.98 17.66 -7.01
CA GLY A 158 7.14 17.59 -7.90
C GLY A 158 8.03 16.37 -7.72
N SER A 159 9.06 16.28 -8.56
CA SER A 159 10.07 15.23 -8.59
C SER A 159 11.46 15.89 -8.69
N PRO A 160 12.23 15.97 -7.58
CA PRO A 160 11.89 15.51 -6.21
C PRO A 160 10.77 16.35 -5.55
N ALA A 161 10.03 15.72 -4.64
CA ALA A 161 8.93 16.37 -3.93
C ALA A 161 9.46 17.51 -3.03
N LYS A 162 8.78 18.66 -3.11
CA LYS A 162 9.07 19.86 -2.31
C LYS A 162 7.81 20.31 -1.60
N LYS A 163 7.98 20.79 -0.37
CA LYS A 163 6.93 21.46 0.38
C LYS A 163 6.43 22.68 -0.40
N LEU A 164 5.14 22.72 -0.72
CA LEU A 164 4.53 23.81 -1.47
C LEU A 164 3.87 24.82 -0.54
N ARG A 165 2.94 24.37 0.30
CA ARG A 165 2.15 25.19 1.23
C ARG A 165 1.47 24.34 2.29
N GLU A 166 0.94 24.98 3.31
CA GLU A 166 0.03 24.34 4.27
C GLU A 166 -1.25 23.87 3.58
N LEU A 167 -1.85 22.82 4.11
CA LEU A 167 -3.18 22.35 3.72
C LEU A 167 -4.25 23.28 4.33
N SER A 168 -5.23 23.63 3.54
CA SER A 168 -6.42 24.33 4.03
C SER A 168 -7.31 23.40 4.89
N ASP A 169 -8.16 23.97 5.72
CA ASP A 169 -9.16 23.21 6.50
C ASP A 169 -10.05 22.33 5.62
N LYS A 170 -10.35 22.79 4.40
CA LYS A 170 -11.12 22.02 3.42
C LYS A 170 -10.34 20.78 2.94
N GLU A 171 -9.05 20.91 2.69
CA GLU A 171 -8.18 19.79 2.29
C GLU A 171 -7.97 18.81 3.43
N LEU A 172 -7.77 19.27 4.66
CA LEU A 172 -7.68 18.41 5.84
C LEU A 172 -8.96 17.57 6.03
N LYS A 173 -10.13 18.17 5.86
CA LYS A 173 -11.42 17.44 5.87
C LYS A 173 -11.54 16.48 4.70
N PHE A 174 -11.01 16.85 3.52
CA PHE A 174 -11.05 16.01 2.33
C PHE A 174 -10.24 14.72 2.49
N LEU A 175 -9.14 14.71 3.24
CA LEU A 175 -8.37 13.50 3.50
C LEU A 175 -9.24 12.39 4.12
N LEU A 176 -9.98 12.72 5.17
CA LEU A 176 -10.91 11.78 5.83
C LEU A 176 -12.12 11.43 4.94
N TYR A 177 -12.65 12.40 4.23
CA TYR A 177 -13.76 12.18 3.29
C TYR A 177 -13.37 11.18 2.20
N SER A 178 -12.17 11.32 1.63
CA SER A 178 -11.64 10.39 0.62
C SER A 178 -11.55 8.97 1.15
N ALA A 179 -10.90 8.77 2.31
CA ALA A 179 -10.75 7.45 2.91
C ALA A 179 -12.13 6.81 3.19
N LYS A 180 -13.05 7.57 3.80
CA LYS A 180 -14.42 7.11 4.07
C LYS A 180 -15.17 6.75 2.79
N GLY A 181 -15.04 7.55 1.74
CA GLY A 181 -15.69 7.29 0.45
C GLY A 181 -15.31 5.93 -0.14
N TYR A 182 -14.05 5.53 0.00
CA TYR A 182 -13.57 4.21 -0.44
C TYR A 182 -14.03 3.06 0.48
N VAL A 183 -14.23 3.30 1.77
CA VAL A 183 -14.90 2.32 2.64
C VAL A 183 -16.36 2.11 2.21
N ASP A 184 -17.07 3.20 1.93
CA ASP A 184 -18.46 3.12 1.46
C ASP A 184 -18.54 2.44 0.07
N LEU A 185 -17.55 2.68 -0.81
CA LEU A 185 -17.49 2.10 -2.16
C LEU A 185 -17.29 0.58 -2.13
N LYS A 186 -16.34 0.07 -1.34
CA LYS A 186 -16.05 -1.37 -1.25
C LYS A 186 -17.22 -2.21 -0.69
N ASN A 187 -18.18 -1.55 -0.05
CA ASN A 187 -19.35 -2.19 0.57
C ASN A 187 -20.57 -2.23 -0.36
N LYS A 188 -20.45 -1.72 -1.60
CA LYS A 188 -21.52 -1.77 -2.62
C LYS A 188 -21.47 -3.08 -3.42
#